data_5a1b33d3f6e49b53199f3fa77b14f24b
#
_entry.id   5a1b33d3f6e49b53199f3fa77b14f24b
#
_cell.length_a   1.000
_cell.length_b   1.000
_cell.length_c   1.000
_cell.angle_alpha   90.00
_cell.angle_beta   90.00
_cell.angle_gamma   90.00
#
_symmetry.space_group_name_H-M   'P 1'
#
loop_
_entity.id
_entity.type
_entity.pdbx_description
1 polymer ?
#
loop_
_entity_poly.entity_id
_entity_poly.type
_entity_poly.pdbx_seq_one_letter_code
_entity_poly.pdbx_strand_id
1 'polypeptide(L)'
;MPASARYRPLPFFARSRMSGPLTGVVTGKEGEEVWTDQHGRCKVRFHWQGASDETSSCWVRVAQPWTGNGYGALFLPRIGQEVVIGFVGGDPDRPLVTGMVYNSGNPPPWALPEHAACSGLLTRSFPDGQAGNELRFDDTKDAELVYLHAQKTFSCDVEDARTVTIIGEGGDALTLEKSSRITTLKEGNDALTLEKGNRSVELKEGDDAFTIEKGSRSATLKEGDDALSLEKGNRAVTLKEGNDLLVLEKGGRTVELKDGDDGLKVKGKRHVETGGDEERKHGGNVVINVKGDYTLKVSGNLTIEAGGTLALKSAKAQFSAKQGMEISSSANLSVSAQTELTQKATMVDIKANAKGTLSAGAMLEVKGGLVKIN
;
A
#
# COMPACT_ATOMS: atom_id res chain seq x y z
N MET A 1 -6.49 -38.63 95.47
CA MET A 1 -5.97 -39.05 94.12
C MET A 1 -4.45 -39.39 94.32
N PRO A 2 -3.96 -40.46 93.75
CA PRO A 2 -2.53 -40.74 93.79
C PRO A 2 -1.72 -39.63 93.20
N ALA A 3 -0.59 -39.26 93.76
CA ALA A 3 0.23 -38.13 93.25
C ALA A 3 0.84 -38.37 91.87
N SER A 4 0.66 -39.52 91.26
CA SER A 4 1.10 -39.89 89.91
C SER A 4 0.03 -39.76 88.82
N ALA A 5 -1.23 -39.46 89.18
CA ALA A 5 -2.29 -39.31 88.18
C ALA A 5 -2.36 -37.86 87.68
N ARG A 6 -2.07 -37.64 86.38
CA ARG A 6 -2.28 -36.35 85.72
C ARG A 6 -3.81 -36.11 85.65
N TYR A 7 -4.32 -35.16 86.41
CA TYR A 7 -5.69 -34.66 86.29
C TYR A 7 -5.85 -33.96 84.91
N ARG A 8 -6.71 -34.47 84.06
CA ARG A 8 -7.20 -33.83 82.90
C ARG A 8 -8.66 -33.49 83.09
N PRO A 9 -9.03 -32.23 83.24
CA PRO A 9 -10.48 -31.89 83.33
C PRO A 9 -11.13 -32.32 82.03
N LEU A 10 -12.33 -32.90 82.18
CA LEU A 10 -13.18 -33.14 80.96
C LEU A 10 -13.50 -31.82 80.33
N PRO A 11 -13.46 -31.71 79.00
CA PRO A 11 -13.88 -30.49 78.30
C PRO A 11 -15.40 -30.37 78.50
N PHE A 12 -15.85 -29.48 79.41
CA PHE A 12 -17.28 -29.21 79.66
C PHE A 12 -17.97 -28.43 78.52
N PHE A 13 -17.20 -27.82 77.63
CA PHE A 13 -17.73 -27.05 76.53
C PHE A 13 -17.25 -27.60 75.20
N ALA A 14 -18.24 -27.86 74.28
CA ALA A 14 -17.89 -28.10 72.89
C ALA A 14 -17.28 -26.80 72.29
N ARG A 15 -16.27 -26.96 71.46
CA ARG A 15 -15.74 -25.82 70.67
C ARG A 15 -16.90 -25.22 69.88
N SER A 16 -16.98 -23.91 69.87
CA SER A 16 -17.90 -23.18 69.01
C SER A 16 -17.69 -23.62 67.55
N ARG A 17 -18.75 -23.88 66.83
CA ARG A 17 -18.70 -24.26 65.44
C ARG A 17 -19.58 -23.31 64.63
N MET A 18 -19.07 -22.92 63.46
CA MET A 18 -19.84 -22.21 62.43
C MET A 18 -20.60 -23.24 61.64
N SER A 19 -21.94 -23.21 61.69
CA SER A 19 -22.81 -24.17 61.03
C SER A 19 -23.07 -23.96 59.56
N GLY A 20 -22.68 -22.78 59.03
CA GLY A 20 -22.86 -22.45 57.62
C GLY A 20 -21.93 -21.32 57.18
N PRO A 21 -21.96 -20.93 55.91
CA PRO A 21 -21.24 -19.76 55.42
C PRO A 21 -21.90 -18.47 55.94
N LEU A 22 -21.09 -17.43 56.08
CA LEU A 22 -21.49 -16.05 56.42
C LEU A 22 -21.06 -15.14 55.26
N THR A 23 -21.64 -13.94 55.24
CA THR A 23 -21.10 -12.87 54.40
C THR A 23 -20.31 -11.87 55.19
N GLY A 24 -19.42 -11.17 54.52
CA GLY A 24 -18.62 -10.08 55.06
C GLY A 24 -18.18 -9.16 53.95
N VAL A 25 -17.69 -8.00 54.33
CA VAL A 25 -17.23 -6.96 53.41
C VAL A 25 -15.69 -6.95 53.43
N VAL A 26 -15.09 -6.94 52.24
CA VAL A 26 -13.63 -6.81 52.12
C VAL A 26 -13.19 -5.44 52.65
N THR A 27 -12.13 -5.46 53.43
CA THR A 27 -11.61 -4.26 54.07
C THR A 27 -10.09 -4.17 53.94
N GLY A 28 -9.49 -3.03 54.20
CA GLY A 28 -8.08 -2.78 54.11
C GLY A 28 -7.66 -1.44 54.61
N LYS A 29 -6.48 -1.04 54.24
CA LYS A 29 -5.91 0.26 54.64
C LYS A 29 -6.66 1.39 53.97
N GLU A 30 -6.81 2.49 54.72
CA GLU A 30 -7.47 3.70 54.23
C GLU A 30 -6.81 4.25 52.96
N GLY A 31 -7.61 4.59 51.97
CA GLY A 31 -7.16 5.09 50.66
C GLY A 31 -6.77 4.02 49.64
N GLU A 32 -6.80 2.75 50.02
CA GLU A 32 -6.52 1.65 49.10
C GLU A 32 -7.82 1.05 48.52
N GLU A 33 -7.82 0.67 47.24
CA GLU A 33 -8.93 -0.07 46.61
C GLU A 33 -8.74 -1.58 46.68
N VAL A 34 -7.49 -2.04 46.67
CA VAL A 34 -7.12 -3.45 46.76
C VAL A 34 -6.10 -3.61 47.86
N TRP A 35 -6.40 -4.44 48.86
CA TRP A 35 -5.49 -4.71 49.96
C TRP A 35 -5.25 -6.22 50.08
N THR A 36 -4.08 -6.66 49.66
CA THR A 36 -3.70 -8.10 49.61
C THR A 36 -2.27 -8.30 50.05
N ASP A 37 -1.95 -9.50 50.49
CA ASP A 37 -0.58 -9.91 50.80
C ASP A 37 0.05 -10.69 49.60
N GLN A 38 1.30 -11.14 49.77
CA GLN A 38 2.02 -11.91 48.76
C GLN A 38 1.37 -13.24 48.37
N HIS A 39 0.37 -13.72 49.09
CA HIS A 39 -0.36 -14.94 48.84
C HIS A 39 -1.76 -14.71 48.28
N GLY A 40 -2.11 -13.47 47.91
CA GLY A 40 -3.45 -13.13 47.41
C GLY A 40 -4.57 -13.26 48.42
N ARG A 41 -4.26 -13.12 49.73
CA ARG A 41 -5.24 -13.12 50.80
C ARG A 41 -5.81 -11.73 51.00
N CYS A 42 -7.06 -11.64 51.45
CA CYS A 42 -7.70 -10.40 51.80
C CYS A 42 -8.08 -10.31 53.27
N LYS A 43 -8.46 -9.14 53.72
CA LYS A 43 -9.07 -8.94 55.05
C LYS A 43 -10.53 -8.63 54.92
N VAL A 44 -11.32 -9.11 55.86
CA VAL A 44 -12.77 -8.99 55.82
C VAL A 44 -13.32 -8.41 57.15
N ARG A 45 -14.37 -7.64 57.06
CA ARG A 45 -15.18 -7.19 58.20
C ARG A 45 -16.47 -8.01 58.20
N PHE A 46 -16.70 -8.72 59.27
CA PHE A 46 -17.98 -9.38 59.49
C PHE A 46 -19.05 -8.38 59.98
N HIS A 47 -20.31 -8.66 59.71
CA HIS A 47 -21.42 -7.71 59.93
C HIS A 47 -21.60 -7.33 61.43
N TRP A 48 -21.09 -8.14 62.35
CA TRP A 48 -21.14 -7.81 63.79
C TRP A 48 -19.97 -6.96 64.29
N GLN A 49 -18.98 -6.68 63.47
CA GLN A 49 -17.83 -5.86 63.85
C GLN A 49 -18.11 -4.40 63.60
N GLY A 50 -17.71 -3.54 64.53
CA GLY A 50 -17.86 -2.07 64.37
C GLY A 50 -16.76 -1.40 63.57
N ALA A 51 -15.52 -1.94 63.65
CA ALA A 51 -14.39 -1.38 62.92
C ALA A 51 -14.35 -1.89 61.46
N SER A 52 -13.89 -1.04 60.52
CA SER A 52 -13.76 -1.34 59.10
C SER A 52 -12.39 -0.85 58.59
N ASP A 53 -11.33 -1.51 59.05
CA ASP A 53 -9.93 -1.20 58.72
C ASP A 53 -9.10 -2.47 58.47
N GLU A 54 -7.80 -2.30 58.26
CA GLU A 54 -6.86 -3.43 58.05
C GLU A 54 -6.71 -4.37 59.26
N THR A 55 -7.28 -4.03 60.41
CA THR A 55 -7.23 -4.86 61.63
C THR A 55 -8.45 -5.73 61.85
N SER A 56 -9.48 -5.58 61.05
CA SER A 56 -10.82 -6.23 61.18
C SER A 56 -10.75 -7.76 61.19
N SER A 57 -9.80 -8.38 60.53
CA SER A 57 -9.62 -9.85 60.50
C SER A 57 -8.15 -10.28 60.38
N CYS A 58 -7.89 -11.56 60.57
CA CYS A 58 -6.68 -12.19 60.01
C CYS A 58 -6.64 -12.12 58.48
N TRP A 59 -5.52 -12.48 57.86
CA TRP A 59 -5.45 -12.68 56.42
C TRP A 59 -6.26 -13.92 56.02
N VAL A 60 -7.33 -13.74 55.22
CA VAL A 60 -8.25 -14.79 54.76
C VAL A 60 -7.88 -15.20 53.36
N ARG A 61 -7.69 -16.49 53.12
CA ARG A 61 -7.46 -17.03 51.77
C ARG A 61 -8.72 -16.87 50.92
N VAL A 62 -8.50 -16.63 49.62
CA VAL A 62 -9.57 -16.50 48.62
C VAL A 62 -9.56 -17.71 47.68
N ALA A 63 -10.67 -18.44 47.60
CA ALA A 63 -10.82 -19.53 46.66
C ALA A 63 -10.82 -18.97 45.23
N GLN A 64 -10.07 -19.61 44.34
CA GLN A 64 -9.98 -19.27 42.94
C GLN A 64 -10.50 -20.44 42.11
N PRO A 65 -11.07 -20.22 40.89
CA PRO A 65 -11.60 -21.29 40.05
C PRO A 65 -10.52 -22.28 39.57
N TRP A 66 -9.25 -21.86 39.53
CA TRP A 66 -8.13 -22.71 39.13
C TRP A 66 -6.84 -22.21 39.77
N THR A 67 -6.08 -23.11 40.41
CA THR A 67 -4.84 -22.79 41.11
C THR A 67 -3.77 -23.82 40.83
N GLY A 68 -2.54 -23.38 40.56
CA GLY A 68 -1.37 -24.21 40.34
C GLY A 68 -0.09 -23.49 40.82
N ASN A 69 1.04 -24.15 40.61
CA ASN A 69 2.34 -23.57 40.94
C ASN A 69 2.78 -22.58 39.83
N GLY A 70 2.46 -21.31 39.99
CA GLY A 70 2.80 -20.26 39.03
C GLY A 70 1.84 -20.14 37.84
N TYR A 71 0.69 -20.84 37.85
CA TYR A 71 -0.35 -20.74 36.83
C TYR A 71 -1.74 -20.86 37.44
N GLY A 72 -2.76 -20.38 36.73
CA GLY A 72 -4.17 -20.45 37.13
C GLY A 72 -4.93 -19.16 36.87
N ALA A 73 -6.10 -19.03 37.49
CA ALA A 73 -6.91 -17.80 37.45
C ALA A 73 -6.76 -17.06 38.77
N LEU A 74 -6.67 -15.74 38.72
CA LEU A 74 -6.51 -14.88 39.91
C LEU A 74 -7.51 -13.72 39.85
N PHE A 75 -8.46 -13.72 40.78
CA PHE A 75 -9.42 -12.65 40.98
C PHE A 75 -9.35 -12.18 42.44
N LEU A 76 -8.81 -10.99 42.65
CA LEU A 76 -8.69 -10.42 43.99
C LEU A 76 -9.91 -9.58 44.29
N PRO A 77 -10.65 -9.86 45.39
CA PRO A 77 -11.75 -9.03 45.82
C PRO A 77 -11.23 -7.65 46.26
N ARG A 78 -11.95 -6.59 45.85
CA ARG A 78 -11.61 -5.21 46.20
C ARG A 78 -12.29 -4.80 47.51
N ILE A 79 -11.74 -3.79 48.16
CA ILE A 79 -12.30 -3.20 49.36
C ILE A 79 -13.75 -2.72 49.08
N GLY A 80 -14.66 -3.02 49.98
CA GLY A 80 -16.09 -2.73 49.83
C GLY A 80 -16.94 -3.80 49.16
N GLN A 81 -16.30 -4.83 48.53
CA GLN A 81 -17.03 -5.94 47.92
C GLN A 81 -17.50 -6.93 48.97
N GLU A 82 -18.70 -7.50 48.79
CA GLU A 82 -19.27 -8.53 49.64
C GLU A 82 -18.77 -9.92 49.22
N VAL A 83 -18.30 -10.67 50.20
CA VAL A 83 -17.74 -12.00 50.01
C VAL A 83 -18.46 -13.02 50.86
N VAL A 84 -18.56 -14.24 50.34
CA VAL A 84 -19.05 -15.41 51.08
C VAL A 84 -17.88 -16.09 51.79
N ILE A 85 -18.02 -16.29 53.09
CA ILE A 85 -16.97 -16.83 53.96
C ILE A 85 -17.41 -18.17 54.51
N GLY A 86 -16.73 -19.23 54.11
CA GLY A 86 -16.84 -20.55 54.74
C GLY A 86 -15.80 -20.73 55.83
N PHE A 87 -15.96 -21.75 56.67
CA PHE A 87 -15.10 -22.07 57.76
C PHE A 87 -14.62 -23.52 57.64
N VAL A 88 -13.32 -23.76 57.54
CA VAL A 88 -12.76 -25.10 57.34
C VAL A 88 -13.05 -26.01 58.55
N GLY A 89 -13.86 -27.06 58.35
CA GLY A 89 -14.29 -27.94 59.44
C GLY A 89 -15.23 -27.30 60.44
N GLY A 90 -15.84 -26.16 60.10
CA GLY A 90 -16.69 -25.36 61.00
C GLY A 90 -15.90 -24.60 62.08
N ASP A 91 -14.57 -24.50 61.95
CA ASP A 91 -13.70 -23.82 62.92
C ASP A 91 -13.70 -22.29 62.65
N PRO A 92 -14.20 -21.44 63.60
CA PRO A 92 -14.27 -19.99 63.42
C PRO A 92 -12.89 -19.35 63.19
N ASP A 93 -11.78 -19.99 63.62
CA ASP A 93 -10.41 -19.51 63.46
C ASP A 93 -9.84 -19.83 62.04
N ARG A 94 -10.59 -20.53 61.22
CA ARG A 94 -10.15 -20.98 59.89
C ARG A 94 -11.08 -20.49 58.75
N PRO A 95 -11.30 -19.15 58.61
CA PRO A 95 -12.11 -18.61 57.55
C PRO A 95 -11.48 -18.80 56.18
N LEU A 96 -12.35 -18.91 55.14
CA LEU A 96 -12.00 -19.01 53.72
C LEU A 96 -13.05 -18.29 52.91
N VAL A 97 -12.66 -17.29 52.10
CA VAL A 97 -13.54 -16.69 51.10
C VAL A 97 -13.77 -17.73 50.02
N THR A 98 -15.06 -18.11 49.84
CA THR A 98 -15.49 -19.13 48.88
C THR A 98 -16.20 -18.58 47.66
N GLY A 99 -16.55 -17.28 47.64
CA GLY A 99 -17.18 -16.58 46.52
C GLY A 99 -17.42 -15.12 46.83
N MET A 100 -17.95 -14.43 45.82
CA MET A 100 -18.37 -13.02 45.87
C MET A 100 -19.82 -12.92 45.44
N VAL A 101 -20.55 -11.94 45.96
CA VAL A 101 -21.96 -11.70 45.63
C VAL A 101 -22.19 -10.26 45.25
N TYR A 102 -23.03 -10.03 44.27
CA TYR A 102 -23.53 -8.71 43.95
C TYR A 102 -24.59 -8.29 44.96
N ASN A 103 -24.69 -6.99 45.19
CA ASN A 103 -25.70 -6.39 46.08
C ASN A 103 -26.08 -4.98 45.57
N SER A 104 -26.96 -4.28 46.31
CA SER A 104 -27.40 -2.92 45.94
C SER A 104 -26.28 -1.88 45.88
N GLY A 105 -25.18 -2.06 46.60
CA GLY A 105 -24.01 -1.18 46.59
C GLY A 105 -22.99 -1.59 45.53
N ASN A 106 -22.99 -2.84 45.11
CA ASN A 106 -22.12 -3.40 44.09
C ASN A 106 -22.96 -4.22 43.10
N PRO A 107 -23.67 -3.56 42.15
CA PRO A 107 -24.52 -4.24 41.16
C PRO A 107 -23.69 -5.02 40.12
N PRO A 108 -24.32 -5.98 39.41
CA PRO A 108 -23.66 -6.67 38.28
C PRO A 108 -23.24 -5.68 37.18
N PRO A 109 -22.25 -6.08 36.34
CA PRO A 109 -21.65 -5.19 35.34
C PRO A 109 -22.62 -4.75 34.24
N TRP A 110 -23.64 -5.55 33.94
CA TRP A 110 -24.68 -5.23 32.97
C TRP A 110 -26.04 -5.18 33.65
N ALA A 111 -26.86 -4.22 33.24
CA ALA A 111 -28.18 -3.99 33.86
C ALA A 111 -29.10 -5.21 33.68
N LEU A 112 -29.64 -5.70 34.80
CA LEU A 112 -30.58 -6.81 34.78
C LEU A 112 -32.00 -6.26 35.07
N PRO A 113 -33.05 -6.88 34.51
CA PRO A 113 -33.04 -8.09 33.66
C PRO A 113 -32.79 -7.88 32.16
N GLU A 114 -32.53 -6.62 31.73
CA GLU A 114 -32.44 -6.26 30.31
C GLU A 114 -31.32 -7.03 29.57
N HIS A 115 -30.17 -7.20 30.21
CA HIS A 115 -29.02 -7.92 29.66
C HIS A 115 -28.86 -9.34 30.24
N ALA A 116 -29.95 -10.05 30.47
CA ALA A 116 -29.91 -11.41 31.04
C ALA A 116 -29.19 -12.44 30.15
N ALA A 117 -29.08 -12.16 28.83
CA ALA A 117 -28.34 -12.99 27.88
C ALA A 117 -26.81 -12.70 27.89
N CYS A 118 -26.37 -11.65 28.58
CA CYS A 118 -24.96 -11.29 28.65
C CYS A 118 -24.23 -12.08 29.75
N SER A 119 -23.03 -12.53 29.42
CA SER A 119 -22.08 -13.13 30.36
C SER A 119 -20.66 -12.67 30.04
N GLY A 120 -19.74 -12.71 31.02
CA GLY A 120 -18.36 -12.34 30.76
C GLY A 120 -17.63 -11.75 31.95
N LEU A 121 -16.59 -10.99 31.63
CA LEU A 121 -15.70 -10.31 32.58
C LEU A 121 -15.60 -8.83 32.20
N LEU A 122 -15.92 -7.96 33.15
CA LEU A 122 -15.68 -6.52 33.03
C LEU A 122 -14.77 -6.11 34.20
N THR A 123 -13.57 -5.63 33.88
CA THR A 123 -12.63 -5.13 34.88
C THR A 123 -12.81 -3.63 35.09
N ARG A 124 -12.14 -3.08 36.08
CA ARG A 124 -12.10 -1.66 36.33
C ARG A 124 -10.67 -1.18 36.48
N SER A 125 -10.33 -0.11 35.79
CA SER A 125 -9.02 0.53 35.92
C SER A 125 -8.70 0.89 37.38
N PHE A 126 -7.45 0.84 37.75
CA PHE A 126 -6.96 1.02 39.11
C PHE A 126 -5.80 2.04 39.10
N PRO A 127 -5.70 2.96 40.09
CA PRO A 127 -6.74 3.35 41.05
C PRO A 127 -7.83 4.27 40.45
N ASP A 128 -8.96 4.39 41.15
CA ASP A 128 -10.06 5.36 40.89
C ASP A 128 -10.66 5.37 39.47
N GLY A 129 -10.41 4.33 38.68
CA GLY A 129 -10.88 4.25 37.31
C GLY A 129 -12.35 3.89 37.18
N GLN A 130 -13.05 4.50 36.21
CA GLN A 130 -14.44 4.16 35.88
C GLN A 130 -14.56 3.21 34.68
N ALA A 131 -13.52 3.14 33.84
CA ALA A 131 -13.44 2.25 32.67
C ALA A 131 -12.58 1.02 32.96
N GLY A 132 -12.59 0.04 32.05
CA GLY A 132 -11.80 -1.20 32.20
C GLY A 132 -11.76 -2.03 30.92
N ASN A 133 -11.17 -3.20 31.02
CA ASN A 133 -11.14 -4.19 29.94
C ASN A 133 -12.38 -5.09 30.03
N GLU A 134 -12.88 -5.55 28.89
CA GLU A 134 -14.12 -6.34 28.82
C GLU A 134 -13.93 -7.55 27.91
N LEU A 135 -14.40 -8.71 28.35
CA LEU A 135 -14.71 -9.86 27.53
C LEU A 135 -16.17 -10.20 27.79
N ARG A 136 -17.03 -9.99 26.80
CA ARG A 136 -18.47 -10.22 26.90
C ARG A 136 -18.93 -11.18 25.81
N PHE A 137 -19.82 -12.06 26.21
CA PHE A 137 -20.65 -12.87 25.34
C PHE A 137 -22.08 -12.37 25.45
N ASP A 138 -22.73 -12.13 24.35
CA ASP A 138 -24.15 -11.82 24.28
C ASP A 138 -24.80 -12.95 23.44
N ASP A 139 -25.63 -13.75 24.07
CA ASP A 139 -26.28 -14.89 23.47
C ASP A 139 -27.72 -14.56 23.01
N THR A 140 -28.03 -13.30 22.78
CA THR A 140 -29.30 -12.86 22.19
C THR A 140 -29.44 -13.47 20.80
N LYS A 141 -30.50 -14.29 20.60
CA LYS A 141 -30.73 -14.97 19.34
C LYS A 141 -30.76 -14.03 18.15
N ASP A 142 -30.06 -14.39 17.07
CA ASP A 142 -29.89 -13.64 15.83
C ASP A 142 -29.08 -12.32 16.00
N ALA A 143 -28.46 -12.12 17.17
CA ALA A 143 -27.59 -10.98 17.50
C ALA A 143 -26.42 -11.40 18.41
N GLU A 144 -26.01 -12.66 18.33
CA GLU A 144 -24.93 -13.22 19.13
C GLU A 144 -23.62 -12.46 18.91
N LEU A 145 -22.92 -12.14 20.00
CA LEU A 145 -21.71 -11.33 19.97
C LEU A 145 -20.66 -11.85 20.93
N VAL A 146 -19.41 -11.93 20.47
CA VAL A 146 -18.23 -11.99 21.32
C VAL A 146 -17.50 -10.64 21.23
N TYR A 147 -17.47 -9.91 22.32
CA TYR A 147 -16.87 -8.59 22.40
C TYR A 147 -15.62 -8.60 23.27
N LEU A 148 -14.50 -8.14 22.70
CA LEU A 148 -13.24 -7.97 23.41
C LEU A 148 -12.82 -6.49 23.34
N HIS A 149 -12.72 -5.86 24.51
CA HIS A 149 -12.30 -4.47 24.65
C HIS A 149 -11.06 -4.36 25.54
N ALA A 150 -10.05 -3.64 25.06
CA ALA A 150 -8.90 -3.22 25.85
C ALA A 150 -8.95 -1.70 26.06
N GLN A 151 -9.02 -1.27 27.32
CA GLN A 151 -9.10 0.14 27.67
C GLN A 151 -7.92 0.98 27.14
N LYS A 152 -6.76 0.38 26.98
CA LYS A 152 -5.56 1.10 26.50
C LYS A 152 -4.79 0.32 25.45
N THR A 153 -4.27 -0.83 25.79
CA THR A 153 -3.40 -1.60 24.91
C THR A 153 -3.90 -3.03 24.82
N PHE A 154 -4.01 -3.55 23.62
CA PHE A 154 -4.21 -4.96 23.35
C PHE A 154 -2.94 -5.53 22.73
N SER A 155 -2.32 -6.53 23.37
CA SER A 155 -1.20 -7.30 22.85
C SER A 155 -1.58 -8.75 22.72
N CYS A 156 -1.21 -9.37 21.61
CA CYS A 156 -1.48 -10.77 21.32
C CYS A 156 -0.22 -11.41 20.76
N ASP A 157 0.39 -12.29 21.54
CA ASP A 157 1.56 -13.08 21.15
C ASP A 157 1.12 -14.51 20.86
N VAL A 158 1.52 -15.06 19.72
CA VAL A 158 1.17 -16.40 19.25
C VAL A 158 2.46 -17.11 18.86
N GLU A 159 2.81 -18.19 19.57
CA GLU A 159 4.05 -18.91 19.37
C GLU A 159 4.14 -19.70 18.06
N ASP A 160 3.01 -20.09 17.48
CA ASP A 160 2.99 -20.91 16.25
C ASP A 160 2.13 -20.27 15.16
N ALA A 161 0.81 -20.40 15.21
CA ALA A 161 -0.07 -19.98 14.13
C ALA A 161 -1.32 -19.23 14.63
N ARG A 162 -1.74 -18.23 13.86
CA ARG A 162 -3.03 -17.56 14.01
C ARG A 162 -3.86 -17.75 12.74
N THR A 163 -5.07 -18.27 12.89
CA THR A 163 -6.03 -18.41 11.80
C THR A 163 -7.32 -17.66 12.13
N VAL A 164 -7.83 -16.90 11.17
CA VAL A 164 -9.15 -16.25 11.25
C VAL A 164 -9.95 -16.71 10.05
N THR A 165 -11.16 -17.27 10.29
CA THR A 165 -12.06 -17.73 9.23
C THR A 165 -13.43 -17.12 9.45
N ILE A 166 -13.95 -16.41 8.46
CA ILE A 166 -15.31 -15.84 8.45
C ILE A 166 -16.12 -16.64 7.42
N ILE A 167 -17.15 -17.35 7.88
CA ILE A 167 -17.94 -18.30 7.06
C ILE A 167 -19.19 -17.62 6.47
N GLY A 168 -19.72 -16.61 7.15
CA GLY A 168 -20.95 -15.92 6.74
C GLY A 168 -20.74 -14.84 5.67
N GLU A 169 -21.82 -14.15 5.31
CA GLU A 169 -21.81 -13.05 4.33
C GLU A 169 -21.26 -11.73 4.93
N GLY A 170 -20.87 -11.73 6.19
CA GLY A 170 -20.21 -10.59 6.86
C GLY A 170 -18.81 -10.32 6.32
N GLY A 171 -18.14 -9.34 6.90
CA GLY A 171 -16.81 -8.91 6.50
C GLY A 171 -15.83 -8.90 7.67
N ASP A 172 -14.53 -8.79 7.34
CA ASP A 172 -13.47 -8.45 8.27
C ASP A 172 -13.11 -6.96 8.06
N ALA A 173 -13.27 -6.15 9.10
CA ALA A 173 -13.02 -4.71 9.04
C ALA A 173 -11.97 -4.29 10.07
N LEU A 174 -10.94 -3.60 9.61
CA LEU A 174 -9.97 -2.93 10.46
C LEU A 174 -10.09 -1.41 10.28
N THR A 175 -10.50 -0.71 11.34
CA THR A 175 -10.59 0.75 11.37
C THR A 175 -9.55 1.32 12.32
N LEU A 176 -8.72 2.25 11.86
CA LEU A 176 -7.73 2.98 12.64
C LEU A 176 -8.02 4.47 12.52
N GLU A 177 -8.61 5.08 13.55
CA GLU A 177 -9.06 6.48 13.49
C GLU A 177 -7.90 7.50 13.52
N LYS A 178 -6.91 7.27 14.36
CA LYS A 178 -5.78 8.21 14.59
C LYS A 178 -4.46 7.47 14.81
N SER A 179 -4.23 6.39 14.08
CA SER A 179 -3.09 5.51 14.31
C SER A 179 -2.50 4.98 13.01
N SER A 180 -1.36 4.33 13.10
CA SER A 180 -0.67 3.70 11.97
C SER A 180 -0.84 2.19 12.00
N ARG A 181 -0.89 1.57 10.82
CA ARG A 181 -0.77 0.13 10.67
C ARG A 181 0.62 -0.21 10.16
N ILE A 182 1.33 -1.06 10.89
CA ILE A 182 2.63 -1.59 10.49
C ILE A 182 2.52 -3.10 10.38
N THR A 183 2.92 -3.66 9.24
CA THR A 183 3.03 -5.10 9.04
C THR A 183 4.48 -5.42 8.69
N THR A 184 5.13 -6.27 9.46
CA THR A 184 6.52 -6.68 9.23
C THR A 184 6.58 -8.20 9.13
N LEU A 185 7.02 -8.72 7.99
CA LEU A 185 7.38 -10.11 7.79
C LEU A 185 8.91 -10.17 7.73
N LYS A 186 9.53 -10.85 8.69
CA LYS A 186 10.99 -11.04 8.69
C LYS A 186 11.40 -12.11 7.71
N GLU A 187 10.62 -13.16 7.60
CA GLU A 187 10.82 -14.29 6.68
C GLU A 187 9.44 -14.78 6.21
N GLY A 188 9.37 -15.36 5.00
CA GLY A 188 8.15 -15.91 4.45
C GLY A 188 7.50 -15.05 3.37
N ASN A 189 6.26 -15.35 3.03
CA ASN A 189 5.51 -14.73 1.94
C ASN A 189 4.29 -13.97 2.47
N ASP A 190 3.98 -12.85 1.85
CA ASP A 190 2.68 -12.18 1.96
C ASP A 190 1.87 -12.46 0.70
N ALA A 191 0.72 -13.09 0.83
CA ALA A 191 -0.13 -13.46 -0.28
C ALA A 191 -1.57 -12.97 -0.07
N LEU A 192 -2.10 -12.28 -1.08
CA LEU A 192 -3.52 -11.90 -1.14
C LEU A 192 -4.15 -12.57 -2.36
N THR A 193 -5.17 -13.40 -2.15
CA THR A 193 -5.95 -14.06 -3.20
C THR A 193 -7.41 -13.61 -3.10
N LEU A 194 -7.96 -13.06 -4.17
CA LEU A 194 -9.38 -12.79 -4.33
C LEU A 194 -9.91 -13.68 -5.46
N GLU A 195 -10.75 -14.64 -5.13
CA GLU A 195 -11.37 -15.50 -6.15
C GLU A 195 -12.48 -14.77 -6.92
N LYS A 196 -13.22 -13.91 -6.24
CA LYS A 196 -14.27 -13.07 -6.81
C LYS A 196 -14.31 -11.73 -6.10
N GLY A 197 -14.65 -10.68 -6.82
CA GLY A 197 -14.78 -9.33 -6.27
C GLY A 197 -13.63 -8.40 -6.66
N ASN A 198 -13.61 -7.22 -6.08
CA ASN A 198 -12.71 -6.13 -6.44
C ASN A 198 -11.72 -5.85 -5.31
N ARG A 199 -10.50 -5.45 -5.68
CA ARG A 199 -9.56 -4.81 -4.77
C ARG A 199 -9.52 -3.32 -5.06
N SER A 200 -9.77 -2.49 -4.04
CA SER A 200 -9.62 -1.04 -4.12
C SER A 200 -8.58 -0.56 -3.11
N VAL A 201 -7.75 0.38 -3.52
CA VAL A 201 -6.82 1.11 -2.64
C VAL A 201 -7.02 2.60 -2.92
N GLU A 202 -7.40 3.36 -1.91
CA GLU A 202 -7.62 4.82 -2.01
C GLU A 202 -6.74 5.53 -0.98
N LEU A 203 -5.86 6.44 -1.46
CA LEU A 203 -5.14 7.40 -0.64
C LEU A 203 -5.72 8.78 -0.94
N LYS A 204 -6.33 9.42 0.07
CA LYS A 204 -6.87 10.79 -0.08
C LYS A 204 -5.76 11.84 0.03
N GLU A 205 -4.78 11.58 0.88
CA GLU A 205 -3.63 12.45 1.10
C GLU A 205 -2.41 11.60 1.40
N GLY A 206 -1.20 12.06 1.01
CA GLY A 206 0.06 11.39 1.26
C GLY A 206 0.64 10.66 0.06
N ASP A 207 1.69 9.91 0.27
CA ASP A 207 2.47 9.22 -0.77
C ASP A 207 2.24 7.71 -0.72
N ASP A 208 2.17 7.07 -1.89
CA ASP A 208 2.26 5.63 -2.06
C ASP A 208 3.66 5.27 -2.58
N ALA A 209 4.46 4.61 -1.75
CA ALA A 209 5.82 4.23 -2.08
C ALA A 209 5.98 2.70 -2.13
N PHE A 210 6.47 2.19 -3.25
CA PHE A 210 6.76 0.79 -3.44
C PHE A 210 8.24 0.58 -3.79
N THR A 211 8.99 -0.14 -2.96
CA THR A 211 10.42 -0.39 -3.14
C THR A 211 10.71 -1.89 -3.13
N ILE A 212 11.45 -2.38 -4.12
CA ILE A 212 12.04 -3.72 -4.16
C ILE A 212 13.56 -3.55 -4.21
N GLU A 213 14.26 -3.92 -3.15
CA GLU A 213 15.73 -3.82 -3.13
C GLU A 213 16.37 -4.92 -4.00
N LYS A 214 15.85 -6.12 -3.97
CA LYS A 214 16.30 -7.25 -4.78
C LYS A 214 15.10 -8.08 -5.21
N GLY A 215 15.03 -8.40 -6.50
CA GLY A 215 13.95 -9.20 -7.04
C GLY A 215 13.25 -8.52 -8.22
N SER A 216 12.10 -9.05 -8.62
CA SER A 216 11.35 -8.60 -9.77
C SER A 216 9.92 -8.19 -9.39
N ARG A 217 9.37 -7.25 -10.15
CA ARG A 217 7.94 -6.94 -10.13
C ARG A 217 7.32 -7.41 -11.44
N SER A 218 6.26 -8.19 -11.38
CA SER A 218 5.45 -8.53 -12.55
C SER A 218 3.98 -8.16 -12.31
N ALA A 219 3.30 -7.72 -13.38
CA ALA A 219 1.86 -7.54 -13.41
C ALA A 219 1.34 -8.20 -14.68
N THR A 220 0.32 -9.06 -14.58
CA THR A 220 -0.29 -9.74 -15.69
C THR A 220 -1.79 -9.55 -15.65
N LEU A 221 -2.35 -8.91 -16.69
CA LEU A 221 -3.78 -8.85 -16.94
C LEU A 221 -4.08 -9.83 -18.07
N LYS A 222 -4.93 -10.81 -17.80
CA LYS A 222 -5.36 -11.78 -18.84
C LYS A 222 -6.46 -11.20 -19.71
N GLU A 223 -7.34 -10.41 -19.12
CA GLU A 223 -8.46 -9.75 -19.78
C GLU A 223 -8.68 -8.39 -19.13
N GLY A 224 -9.17 -7.40 -19.88
CA GLY A 224 -9.45 -6.05 -19.39
C GLY A 224 -8.37 -5.03 -19.70
N ASP A 225 -8.51 -3.84 -19.18
CA ASP A 225 -7.70 -2.67 -19.48
C ASP A 225 -6.74 -2.33 -18.33
N ASP A 226 -5.55 -1.87 -18.66
CA ASP A 226 -4.62 -1.22 -17.73
C ASP A 226 -4.60 0.29 -18.01
N ALA A 227 -5.11 1.10 -17.10
CA ALA A 227 -5.23 2.54 -17.26
C ALA A 227 -4.45 3.29 -16.17
N LEU A 228 -3.60 4.22 -16.59
CA LEU A 228 -2.91 5.17 -15.71
C LEU A 228 -3.34 6.60 -16.07
N SER A 229 -3.96 7.30 -15.12
CA SER A 229 -4.34 8.71 -15.27
C SER A 229 -3.61 9.56 -14.22
N LEU A 230 -2.96 10.62 -14.66
CA LEU A 230 -2.39 11.67 -13.80
C LEU A 230 -3.05 12.99 -14.18
N GLU A 231 -3.87 13.54 -13.30
CA GLU A 231 -4.54 14.83 -13.55
C GLU A 231 -3.56 16.00 -13.42
N LYS A 232 -2.64 15.91 -12.48
CA LYS A 232 -1.60 16.93 -12.24
C LYS A 232 -0.29 16.24 -11.84
N GLY A 233 0.83 16.80 -12.27
CA GLY A 233 2.16 16.33 -11.93
C GLY A 233 2.87 15.62 -13.09
N ASN A 234 4.00 14.99 -12.79
CA ASN A 234 4.90 14.40 -13.78
C ASN A 234 4.94 12.88 -13.65
N ARG A 235 5.03 12.20 -14.80
CA ARG A 235 5.42 10.79 -14.86
C ARG A 235 6.88 10.70 -15.26
N ALA A 236 7.71 10.06 -14.43
CA ALA A 236 9.11 9.78 -14.75
C ALA A 236 9.34 8.25 -14.75
N VAL A 237 10.03 7.75 -15.79
CA VAL A 237 10.52 6.37 -15.86
C VAL A 237 12.03 6.45 -16.09
N THR A 238 12.83 5.86 -15.20
CA THR A 238 14.28 5.86 -15.30
C THR A 238 14.80 4.44 -15.20
N LEU A 239 15.46 3.96 -16.25
CA LEU A 239 16.24 2.73 -16.26
C LEU A 239 17.72 3.12 -16.23
N LYS A 240 18.44 2.74 -15.17
CA LYS A 240 19.90 2.98 -15.12
C LYS A 240 20.66 1.98 -15.98
N GLU A 241 20.22 0.77 -16.00
CA GLU A 241 20.77 -0.34 -16.78
C GLU A 241 19.63 -1.24 -17.31
N GLY A 242 19.86 -1.90 -18.44
CA GLY A 242 18.88 -2.82 -19.05
C GLY A 242 18.13 -2.20 -20.23
N ASN A 243 17.07 -2.84 -20.65
CA ASN A 243 16.28 -2.49 -21.83
C ASN A 243 14.85 -2.11 -21.45
N ASP A 244 14.30 -1.14 -22.16
CA ASP A 244 12.87 -0.83 -22.18
C ASP A 244 12.28 -1.45 -23.45
N LEU A 245 11.33 -2.37 -23.31
CA LEU A 245 10.71 -3.10 -24.42
C LEU A 245 9.20 -2.92 -24.38
N LEU A 246 8.65 -2.34 -25.45
CA LEU A 246 7.20 -2.29 -25.70
C LEU A 246 6.88 -3.15 -26.95
N VAL A 247 6.07 -4.18 -26.77
CA VAL A 247 5.59 -5.05 -27.86
C VAL A 247 4.07 -4.98 -27.90
N LEU A 248 3.51 -4.64 -29.07
CA LEU A 248 2.09 -4.74 -29.35
C LEU A 248 1.94 -5.78 -30.49
N GLU A 249 1.38 -6.95 -30.18
CA GLU A 249 1.17 -7.99 -31.17
C GLU A 249 0.00 -7.64 -32.12
N LYS A 250 -1.02 -6.98 -31.60
CA LYS A 250 -2.20 -6.50 -32.35
C LYS A 250 -2.61 -5.16 -31.83
N GLY A 251 -3.20 -4.32 -32.70
CA GLY A 251 -3.67 -2.98 -32.36
C GLY A 251 -2.68 -1.88 -32.70
N GLY A 252 -2.95 -0.68 -32.28
CA GLY A 252 -2.17 0.51 -32.58
C GLY A 252 -1.57 1.17 -31.34
N ARG A 253 -0.53 1.96 -31.54
CA ARG A 253 0.02 2.87 -30.54
C ARG A 253 -0.26 4.31 -30.97
N THR A 254 -0.90 5.07 -30.11
CA THR A 254 -1.11 6.51 -30.29
C THR A 254 -0.35 7.28 -29.22
N VAL A 255 0.36 8.31 -29.62
CA VAL A 255 0.97 9.29 -28.72
C VAL A 255 0.47 10.65 -29.13
N GLU A 256 -0.23 11.36 -28.25
CA GLU A 256 -0.78 12.70 -28.48
C GLU A 256 -0.23 13.66 -27.42
N LEU A 257 0.45 14.71 -27.83
CA LEU A 257 0.81 15.85 -27.01
C LEU A 257 -0.05 17.03 -27.46
N LYS A 258 -0.99 17.45 -26.64
CA LYS A 258 -1.89 18.57 -26.97
C LYS A 258 -1.17 19.92 -26.85
N ASP A 259 -0.20 19.99 -25.98
CA ASP A 259 0.62 21.16 -25.74
C ASP A 259 2.01 20.73 -25.22
N GLY A 260 3.07 21.47 -25.59
CA GLY A 260 4.44 21.17 -25.18
C GLY A 260 5.30 20.51 -26.25
N ASP A 261 6.51 20.13 -25.89
CA ASP A 261 7.54 19.60 -26.78
C ASP A 261 7.73 18.08 -26.64
N ASP A 262 7.97 17.39 -27.77
CA ASP A 262 8.46 16.01 -27.79
C ASP A 262 9.96 16.00 -28.07
N GLY A 263 10.74 15.52 -27.11
CA GLY A 263 12.20 15.47 -27.19
C GLY A 263 12.74 14.04 -27.18
N LEU A 264 13.39 13.60 -28.27
CA LEU A 264 14.09 12.34 -28.35
C LEU A 264 15.61 12.54 -28.48
N LYS A 265 16.39 12.04 -27.52
CA LYS A 265 17.85 12.07 -27.54
C LYS A 265 18.44 10.67 -27.51
N VAL A 266 19.13 10.27 -28.55
CA VAL A 266 19.76 8.97 -28.70
C VAL A 266 21.25 9.13 -28.94
N LYS A 267 22.11 8.57 -28.07
CA LYS A 267 23.57 8.59 -28.25
C LYS A 267 24.04 7.55 -29.27
N GLY A 268 23.36 6.46 -29.37
CA GLY A 268 23.68 5.36 -30.27
C GLY A 268 22.89 5.41 -31.58
N LYS A 269 22.67 4.24 -32.19
CA LYS A 269 21.92 4.10 -33.42
C LYS A 269 20.41 4.17 -33.12
N ARG A 270 19.69 4.95 -33.91
CA ARG A 270 18.24 4.89 -34.01
C ARG A 270 17.87 4.12 -35.29
N HIS A 271 17.07 3.08 -35.18
CA HIS A 271 16.51 2.35 -36.31
C HIS A 271 14.98 2.52 -36.31
N VAL A 272 14.43 2.83 -37.47
CA VAL A 272 12.98 2.93 -37.69
C VAL A 272 12.66 2.14 -38.94
N GLU A 273 11.76 1.19 -38.84
CA GLU A 273 11.32 0.35 -39.96
C GLU A 273 9.78 0.41 -39.99
N THR A 274 9.21 0.73 -41.14
CA THR A 274 7.75 0.82 -41.36
C THR A 274 7.43 -0.11 -42.54
N GLY A 275 6.58 -1.11 -42.31
CA GLY A 275 6.18 -2.07 -43.33
C GLY A 275 5.09 -1.56 -44.28
N GLY A 276 4.42 -0.46 -43.93
CA GLY A 276 3.39 0.22 -44.72
C GLY A 276 3.78 1.65 -45.03
N ASP A 277 2.77 2.52 -45.21
CA ASP A 277 2.96 3.90 -45.51
C ASP A 277 3.42 4.70 -44.27
N GLU A 278 4.30 5.67 -44.47
CA GLU A 278 4.69 6.65 -43.47
C GLU A 278 4.33 8.06 -43.94
N GLU A 279 3.52 8.77 -43.15
CA GLU A 279 3.17 10.15 -43.39
C GLU A 279 3.74 11.06 -42.30
N ARG A 280 4.39 12.17 -42.69
CA ARG A 280 4.91 13.20 -41.80
C ARG A 280 4.40 14.56 -42.18
N LYS A 281 3.65 15.21 -41.31
CA LYS A 281 3.14 16.58 -41.48
C LYS A 281 3.78 17.51 -40.43
N HIS A 282 4.32 18.63 -40.89
CA HIS A 282 4.91 19.64 -40.01
C HIS A 282 4.25 21.00 -40.33
N GLY A 283 3.71 21.64 -39.32
CA GLY A 283 3.14 22.99 -39.45
C GLY A 283 4.18 24.12 -39.43
N GLY A 284 5.41 23.77 -39.01
CA GLY A 284 6.52 24.71 -38.89
C GLY A 284 7.77 24.26 -39.68
N ASN A 285 8.92 24.80 -39.34
CA ASN A 285 10.18 24.51 -40.00
C ASN A 285 10.72 23.13 -39.61
N VAL A 286 11.28 22.43 -40.59
CA VAL A 286 12.05 21.20 -40.37
C VAL A 286 13.52 21.45 -40.66
N VAL A 287 14.39 21.15 -39.72
CA VAL A 287 15.84 21.27 -39.85
C VAL A 287 16.51 19.92 -39.66
N ILE A 288 17.26 19.47 -40.66
CA ILE A 288 18.01 18.20 -40.59
C ILE A 288 19.52 18.55 -40.71
N ASN A 289 20.27 18.35 -39.62
CA ASN A 289 21.72 18.54 -39.59
C ASN A 289 22.40 17.15 -39.51
N VAL A 290 23.17 16.79 -40.53
CA VAL A 290 23.91 15.53 -40.59
C VAL A 290 25.40 15.86 -40.70
N LYS A 291 26.19 15.37 -39.75
CA LYS A 291 27.67 15.54 -39.79
C LYS A 291 28.35 14.57 -40.75
N GLY A 292 27.75 13.44 -41.03
CA GLY A 292 28.22 12.45 -41.97
C GLY A 292 27.39 12.44 -43.25
N ASP A 293 27.23 11.28 -43.84
CA ASP A 293 26.48 11.10 -45.07
C ASP A 293 24.99 11.07 -44.86
N TYR A 294 24.22 11.69 -45.71
CA TYR A 294 22.77 11.55 -45.80
C TYR A 294 22.41 10.87 -47.14
N THR A 295 21.81 9.70 -47.06
CA THR A 295 21.43 8.92 -48.25
C THR A 295 19.94 8.73 -48.31
N LEU A 296 19.31 9.10 -49.41
CA LEU A 296 17.91 8.86 -49.74
C LEU A 296 17.85 7.90 -50.94
N LYS A 297 17.27 6.69 -50.75
CA LYS A 297 17.04 5.69 -51.83
C LYS A 297 15.54 5.49 -51.99
N VAL A 298 15.04 5.75 -53.19
CA VAL A 298 13.62 5.61 -53.52
C VAL A 298 13.53 4.72 -54.75
N SER A 299 12.83 3.59 -54.64
CA SER A 299 12.62 2.68 -55.78
C SER A 299 11.55 3.13 -56.74
N GLY A 300 10.61 3.91 -56.26
CA GLY A 300 9.55 4.55 -57.07
C GLY A 300 9.88 6.01 -57.44
N ASN A 301 8.93 6.84 -57.43
CA ASN A 301 9.06 8.26 -57.75
C ASN A 301 9.50 9.07 -56.50
N LEU A 302 10.41 10.01 -56.70
CA LEU A 302 10.75 11.03 -55.71
C LEU A 302 10.27 12.39 -56.25
N THR A 303 9.39 13.07 -55.53
CA THR A 303 8.95 14.41 -55.84
C THR A 303 9.45 15.37 -54.76
N ILE A 304 10.09 16.45 -55.14
CA ILE A 304 10.51 17.55 -54.28
C ILE A 304 9.86 18.82 -54.78
N GLU A 305 8.97 19.37 -53.98
CA GLU A 305 8.26 20.61 -54.33
C GLU A 305 8.54 21.68 -53.27
N ALA A 306 8.81 22.89 -53.69
CA ALA A 306 9.02 24.05 -52.83
C ALA A 306 8.19 25.23 -53.38
N GLY A 307 7.31 25.81 -52.58
CA GLY A 307 6.57 27.00 -52.92
C GLY A 307 7.42 28.27 -53.02
N GLY A 308 8.61 28.24 -52.47
CA GLY A 308 9.63 29.31 -52.55
C GLY A 308 10.90 28.85 -53.29
N THR A 309 12.04 28.98 -52.70
CA THR A 309 13.32 28.64 -53.31
C THR A 309 13.77 27.25 -52.95
N LEU A 310 14.09 26.43 -53.94
CA LEU A 310 14.87 25.19 -53.77
C LEU A 310 16.36 25.51 -54.04
N ALA A 311 17.20 25.48 -53.01
CA ALA A 311 18.64 25.75 -53.15
C ALA A 311 19.44 24.47 -52.89
N LEU A 312 20.21 24.00 -53.85
CA LEU A 312 21.16 22.91 -53.73
C LEU A 312 22.59 23.44 -53.79
N LYS A 313 23.35 23.32 -52.71
CA LYS A 313 24.76 23.78 -52.62
C LYS A 313 25.64 22.63 -52.23
N SER A 314 26.68 22.40 -53.02
CA SER A 314 27.66 21.34 -52.77
C SER A 314 29.00 21.68 -53.44
N ALA A 315 30.08 21.08 -52.98
CA ALA A 315 31.37 21.16 -53.69
C ALA A 315 31.31 20.48 -55.08
N LYS A 316 30.54 19.40 -55.20
CA LYS A 316 30.31 18.71 -56.46
C LYS A 316 28.85 18.22 -56.51
N ALA A 317 28.09 18.60 -57.50
CA ALA A 317 26.78 18.09 -57.77
C ALA A 317 26.81 17.19 -59.01
N GLN A 318 26.11 16.07 -58.99
CA GLN A 318 26.02 15.16 -60.10
C GLN A 318 24.57 14.71 -60.33
N PHE A 319 24.03 14.95 -61.47
CA PHE A 319 22.68 14.53 -61.89
C PHE A 319 22.82 13.55 -63.04
N SER A 320 22.24 12.39 -62.92
CA SER A 320 22.29 11.34 -63.92
C SER A 320 20.92 10.70 -64.09
N ALA A 321 20.41 10.60 -65.28
CA ALA A 321 19.16 9.94 -65.65
C ALA A 321 19.40 8.95 -66.77
N LYS A 322 18.81 7.74 -66.71
CA LYS A 322 18.95 6.72 -67.72
C LYS A 322 18.16 6.97 -68.99
N GLN A 323 17.01 7.61 -68.87
CA GLN A 323 16.11 7.80 -70.01
C GLN A 323 16.05 9.26 -70.47
N GLY A 324 15.97 10.18 -69.60
CA GLY A 324 15.87 11.59 -69.94
C GLY A 324 15.99 12.50 -68.72
N MET A 325 16.42 13.72 -68.94
CA MET A 325 16.42 14.79 -67.94
C MET A 325 15.82 16.04 -68.57
N GLU A 326 14.80 16.58 -67.96
CA GLU A 326 14.17 17.81 -68.41
C GLU A 326 14.45 18.92 -67.37
N ILE A 327 14.87 20.07 -67.85
CA ILE A 327 15.03 21.27 -67.01
C ILE A 327 14.26 22.39 -67.73
N SER A 328 13.15 22.83 -67.11
CA SER A 328 12.32 23.87 -67.69
C SER A 328 12.09 25.01 -66.70
N SER A 329 11.84 26.18 -67.19
CA SER A 329 11.47 27.38 -66.38
C SER A 329 10.46 28.19 -67.18
N SER A 330 9.38 28.61 -66.49
CA SER A 330 8.38 29.51 -67.10
C SER A 330 8.87 30.96 -67.21
N ALA A 331 9.96 31.31 -66.54
CA ALA A 331 10.56 32.66 -66.61
C ALA A 331 11.99 32.60 -67.19
N ASN A 332 13.00 32.47 -66.35
CA ASN A 332 14.39 32.48 -66.76
C ASN A 332 15.12 31.18 -66.34
N LEU A 333 15.88 30.62 -67.21
CA LEU A 333 16.86 29.57 -66.92
C LEU A 333 18.26 30.13 -67.15
N SER A 334 19.09 30.16 -66.09
CA SER A 334 20.50 30.58 -66.19
C SER A 334 21.43 29.40 -65.85
N VAL A 335 22.32 29.08 -66.72
CA VAL A 335 23.38 28.08 -66.48
C VAL A 335 24.71 28.78 -66.65
N SER A 336 25.54 28.81 -65.63
CA SER A 336 26.84 29.46 -65.65
C SER A 336 27.94 28.61 -64.99
N ALA A 337 29.13 28.67 -65.49
CA ALA A 337 30.34 28.12 -64.91
C ALA A 337 31.48 29.11 -64.96
N GLN A 338 32.28 29.17 -63.89
CA GLN A 338 33.42 30.10 -63.84
C GLN A 338 34.56 29.73 -64.76
N THR A 339 34.75 28.42 -64.97
CA THR A 339 35.90 27.95 -65.74
C THR A 339 35.48 27.30 -67.08
N GLU A 340 34.58 26.36 -67.07
CA GLU A 340 34.20 25.60 -68.27
C GLU A 340 32.73 25.15 -68.22
N LEU A 341 32.00 25.33 -69.28
CA LEU A 341 30.70 24.73 -69.50
C LEU A 341 30.78 23.83 -70.73
N THR A 342 30.76 22.53 -70.56
CA THR A 342 30.81 21.57 -71.67
C THR A 342 29.43 20.95 -71.88
N GLN A 343 28.89 20.98 -73.11
CA GLN A 343 27.73 20.24 -73.54
C GLN A 343 28.17 19.25 -74.59
N LYS A 344 27.82 17.97 -74.40
CA LYS A 344 28.17 16.90 -75.34
C LYS A 344 26.94 15.97 -75.58
N ALA A 345 26.53 15.86 -76.80
CA ALA A 345 25.46 15.00 -77.21
C ALA A 345 25.62 14.57 -78.67
N THR A 346 24.87 13.57 -79.11
CA THR A 346 24.81 13.20 -80.53
C THR A 346 24.12 14.31 -81.36
N MET A 347 23.17 14.99 -80.80
CA MET A 347 22.49 16.14 -81.39
C MET A 347 22.27 17.19 -80.31
N VAL A 348 22.61 18.44 -80.62
CA VAL A 348 22.31 19.62 -79.79
C VAL A 348 21.41 20.56 -80.64
N ASP A 349 20.19 20.80 -80.21
CA ASP A 349 19.25 21.71 -80.87
C ASP A 349 19.03 22.90 -79.97
N ILE A 350 19.43 24.09 -80.41
CA ILE A 350 19.25 25.34 -79.67
C ILE A 350 18.31 26.21 -80.49
N LYS A 351 17.09 26.43 -80.03
CA LYS A 351 16.08 27.28 -80.67
C LYS A 351 15.73 28.47 -79.80
N ALA A 352 15.65 29.63 -80.41
CA ALA A 352 15.13 30.87 -79.82
C ALA A 352 14.06 31.48 -80.72
N ASN A 353 12.89 31.78 -80.16
CA ASN A 353 11.77 32.34 -80.92
C ASN A 353 11.98 33.84 -81.35
N ALA A 354 12.77 34.54 -80.60
CA ALA A 354 13.05 35.95 -80.86
C ALA A 354 14.53 36.24 -81.14
N LYS A 355 15.43 36.01 -80.23
CA LYS A 355 16.84 36.30 -80.41
C LYS A 355 17.72 35.22 -79.72
N GLY A 356 18.63 34.61 -80.42
CA GLY A 356 19.73 33.82 -79.91
C GLY A 356 21.02 34.58 -80.07
N THR A 357 21.86 34.59 -79.02
CA THR A 357 23.18 35.25 -79.08
C THR A 357 24.25 34.27 -78.66
N LEU A 358 25.26 34.08 -79.46
CA LEU A 358 26.51 33.42 -79.11
C LEU A 358 27.61 34.43 -79.12
N SER A 359 28.33 34.63 -78.04
CA SER A 359 29.45 35.58 -77.97
C SER A 359 30.58 35.03 -77.15
N ALA A 360 31.77 35.33 -77.47
CA ALA A 360 32.98 35.01 -76.72
C ALA A 360 33.85 36.23 -76.54
N GLY A 361 34.48 36.42 -75.37
CA GLY A 361 35.39 37.57 -75.10
C GLY A 361 36.68 37.54 -75.88
N ALA A 362 37.14 36.35 -76.28
CA ALA A 362 38.40 36.18 -77.04
C ALA A 362 38.21 35.47 -78.35
N MET A 363 37.66 34.28 -78.36
CA MET A 363 37.50 33.47 -79.57
C MET A 363 36.20 32.67 -79.56
N LEU A 364 35.46 32.68 -80.62
CA LEU A 364 34.33 31.79 -80.88
C LEU A 364 34.73 30.84 -82.04
N GLU A 365 34.91 29.58 -81.79
CA GLU A 365 35.26 28.59 -82.80
C GLU A 365 34.04 27.68 -83.07
N VAL A 366 33.60 27.60 -84.32
CA VAL A 366 32.55 26.70 -84.76
C VAL A 366 33.14 25.73 -85.79
N LYS A 367 33.14 24.44 -85.49
CA LYS A 367 33.65 23.40 -86.34
C LYS A 367 32.53 22.41 -86.71
N GLY A 368 32.44 22.03 -87.94
CA GLY A 368 31.49 21.02 -88.41
C GLY A 368 31.84 20.58 -89.85
N GLY A 369 31.41 19.39 -90.25
CA GLY A 369 31.52 18.94 -91.63
C GLY A 369 30.75 19.80 -92.62
N LEU A 370 29.69 20.42 -92.19
CA LEU A 370 28.93 21.45 -92.90
C LEU A 370 28.47 22.52 -91.89
N VAL A 371 28.82 23.73 -92.07
CA VAL A 371 28.30 24.89 -91.26
C VAL A 371 27.44 25.74 -92.19
N LYS A 372 26.15 25.91 -91.92
CA LYS A 372 25.25 26.80 -92.62
C LYS A 372 24.92 27.98 -91.73
N ILE A 373 25.15 29.21 -92.19
CA ILE A 373 24.77 30.47 -91.52
C ILE A 373 23.92 31.19 -92.52
N ASN A 374 22.63 31.38 -92.12
CA ASN A 374 21.67 32.20 -92.99
C ASN A 374 21.57 33.60 -92.44
#